data_b2579b67d0f0fb70f571f8b7525901b2
#
_entry.id   b2579b67d0f0fb70f571f8b7525901b2
#
_cell.length_a   1.000
_cell.length_b   1.000
_cell.length_c   1.000
_cell.angle_alpha   90.00
_cell.angle_beta   90.00
_cell.angle_gamma   90.00
#
_symmetry.space_group_name_H-M   'P 1'
#
loop_
_entity.id
_entity.type
_entity.pdbx_description
1 polymer ?
#
loop_
_entity_poly.entity_id
_entity_poly.type
_entity_poly.pdbx_seq_one_letter_code
_entity_poly.pdbx_strand_id
1 'polypeptide(L)'
;MATERISLATQPNVWSANKSTRTRVGKRLSRRRRVVLITVVCAVVLWPLVAWSSAQLLIVKSDLVSADAIVVMSGSATYVERADWAAKLYHKGRAPIIILTNDSLISGWDRVQERNPYFYELAARELQKRGVPESRIQVVPDIALGTYEESLGLRDYATAHKLQRLLIVTSAYHTRRTLWSMRHACEGSGLEIGIDSPPPGWQTPAPSRWWWRRWGWKVVAGEYVKMIYYRMRY
;
A
#
# COMPACT_ATOMS: atom_id res chain seq x y z
N MET A 1 -30.93 100.25 -53.12
CA MET A 1 -31.54 98.91 -53.08
C MET A 1 -30.38 97.94 -52.84
N ALA A 2 -30.25 97.48 -51.65
CA ALA A 2 -29.15 96.63 -51.17
C ALA A 2 -29.50 95.17 -51.39
N THR A 3 -28.61 94.45 -51.98
CA THR A 3 -28.68 92.98 -52.09
C THR A 3 -27.64 92.32 -51.23
N GLU A 4 -28.15 91.79 -50.15
CA GLU A 4 -27.37 91.09 -49.14
C GLU A 4 -27.00 89.66 -49.65
N ARG A 5 -25.68 89.35 -49.68
CA ARG A 5 -25.17 88.01 -49.94
C ARG A 5 -25.00 87.22 -48.71
N ILE A 6 -25.76 86.15 -48.60
CA ILE A 6 -25.61 85.19 -47.51
C ILE A 6 -24.44 84.30 -47.77
N SER A 7 -23.39 84.33 -46.93
CA SER A 7 -22.23 83.44 -46.92
C SER A 7 -22.58 82.13 -46.29
N LEU A 8 -22.50 81.02 -47.01
CA LEU A 8 -22.61 79.69 -46.48
C LEU A 8 -21.31 79.30 -45.82
N ALA A 9 -21.28 79.24 -44.49
CA ALA A 9 -20.15 78.72 -43.76
C ALA A 9 -20.16 77.18 -43.83
N THR A 10 -19.08 76.63 -44.39
CA THR A 10 -18.79 75.21 -44.43
C THR A 10 -18.40 74.69 -43.05
N GLN A 11 -19.19 73.81 -42.44
CA GLN A 11 -18.81 73.14 -41.21
C GLN A 11 -17.81 72.04 -41.47
N PRO A 12 -16.73 71.89 -40.68
CA PRO A 12 -15.80 70.76 -40.80
C PRO A 12 -16.38 69.51 -40.20
N ASN A 13 -16.40 68.44 -40.93
CA ASN A 13 -16.71 67.08 -40.51
C ASN A 13 -15.75 66.59 -39.40
N VAL A 14 -16.19 66.57 -38.17
CA VAL A 14 -15.46 65.96 -37.07
C VAL A 14 -15.88 64.50 -36.94
N TRP A 15 -15.38 63.64 -37.80
CA TRP A 15 -15.34 62.20 -37.56
C TRP A 15 -14.04 61.88 -36.79
N SER A 16 -14.01 62.09 -35.48
CA SER A 16 -12.94 61.59 -34.66
C SER A 16 -13.17 60.08 -34.45
N ALA A 17 -12.38 59.30 -35.16
CA ALA A 17 -12.28 57.88 -34.93
C ALA A 17 -11.76 57.62 -33.51
N ASN A 18 -12.66 57.34 -32.61
CA ASN A 18 -12.32 56.87 -31.25
C ASN A 18 -11.70 55.46 -31.37
N LYS A 19 -10.38 55.38 -31.60
CA LYS A 19 -9.60 54.19 -31.43
C LYS A 19 -9.60 53.84 -29.94
N SER A 20 -10.59 53.06 -29.50
CA SER A 20 -10.58 52.42 -28.18
C SER A 20 -9.37 51.50 -28.14
N THR A 21 -8.27 51.99 -27.67
CA THR A 21 -7.13 51.19 -27.24
C THR A 21 -7.60 50.30 -26.08
N ARG A 22 -8.08 49.08 -26.40
CA ARG A 22 -8.25 48.01 -25.44
C ARG A 22 -6.87 47.70 -24.86
N THR A 23 -6.46 48.41 -23.85
CA THR A 23 -5.35 48.05 -23.00
C THR A 23 -5.69 46.71 -22.34
N ARG A 24 -5.13 45.62 -22.91
CA ARG A 24 -5.09 44.33 -22.18
C ARG A 24 -4.30 44.56 -20.91
N VAL A 25 -5.01 44.91 -19.83
CA VAL A 25 -4.47 44.88 -18.48
C VAL A 25 -4.24 43.42 -18.12
N GLY A 26 -3.14 42.88 -18.57
CA GLY A 26 -2.64 41.62 -18.08
C GLY A 26 -2.33 41.79 -16.60
N LYS A 27 -3.25 41.37 -15.72
CA LYS A 27 -3.04 41.39 -14.27
C LYS A 27 -1.79 40.57 -13.99
N ARG A 28 -0.64 41.22 -13.89
CA ARG A 28 0.60 40.54 -13.43
C ARG A 28 0.35 40.08 -12.02
N LEU A 29 0.30 38.75 -11.81
CA LEU A 29 0.22 38.16 -10.49
C LEU A 29 1.36 38.75 -9.63
N SER A 30 1.05 39.20 -8.41
CA SER A 30 2.07 39.67 -7.47
C SER A 30 3.13 38.55 -7.28
N ARG A 31 4.37 38.93 -6.99
CA ARG A 31 5.48 37.97 -6.78
C ARG A 31 5.08 36.85 -5.80
N ARG A 32 4.40 37.19 -4.72
CA ARG A 32 3.91 36.21 -3.72
C ARG A 32 2.92 35.20 -4.34
N ARG A 33 1.94 35.68 -5.13
CA ARG A 33 0.96 34.80 -5.80
C ARG A 33 1.62 33.87 -6.82
N ARG A 34 2.65 34.33 -7.54
CA ARG A 34 3.42 33.48 -8.46
C ARG A 34 4.19 32.40 -7.71
N VAL A 35 4.87 32.76 -6.62
CA VAL A 35 5.59 31.78 -5.78
C VAL A 35 4.62 30.74 -5.24
N VAL A 36 3.50 31.16 -4.67
CA VAL A 36 2.47 30.22 -4.16
C VAL A 36 1.96 29.31 -5.29
N LEU A 37 1.65 29.86 -6.48
CA LEU A 37 1.19 29.06 -7.61
C LEU A 37 2.24 28.03 -8.04
N ILE A 38 3.50 28.43 -8.17
CA ILE A 38 4.61 27.54 -8.52
C ILE A 38 4.76 26.44 -7.46
N THR A 39 4.75 26.80 -6.17
CA THR A 39 4.85 25.83 -5.08
C THR A 39 3.71 24.81 -5.12
N VAL A 40 2.47 25.28 -5.33
CA VAL A 40 1.31 24.38 -5.45
C VAL A 40 1.42 23.47 -6.67
N VAL A 41 1.80 24.01 -7.81
CA VAL A 41 2.01 23.20 -9.03
C VAL A 41 3.11 22.17 -8.81
N CYS A 42 4.26 22.56 -8.26
CA CYS A 42 5.33 21.63 -7.91
C CYS A 42 4.86 20.55 -6.93
N ALA A 43 4.12 20.92 -5.89
CA ALA A 43 3.57 19.97 -4.94
C ALA A 43 2.63 18.95 -5.61
N VAL A 44 1.72 19.42 -6.47
CA VAL A 44 0.77 18.55 -7.22
C VAL A 44 1.51 17.62 -8.19
N VAL A 45 2.54 18.11 -8.86
CA VAL A 45 3.32 17.31 -9.82
C VAL A 45 4.22 16.28 -9.09
N LEU A 46 4.84 16.67 -7.97
CA LEU A 46 5.75 15.79 -7.21
C LEU A 46 5.00 14.81 -6.32
N TRP A 47 3.78 15.12 -5.90
CA TRP A 47 3.00 14.28 -5.00
C TRP A 47 2.87 12.80 -5.45
N PRO A 48 2.50 12.50 -6.72
CA PRO A 48 2.40 11.12 -7.17
C PRO A 48 3.74 10.35 -7.05
N LEU A 49 4.86 11.02 -7.31
CA LEU A 49 6.18 10.42 -7.17
C LEU A 49 6.50 10.12 -5.70
N VAL A 50 6.26 11.07 -4.80
CA VAL A 50 6.46 10.89 -3.36
C VAL A 50 5.57 9.79 -2.82
N ALA A 51 4.29 9.80 -3.19
CA ALA A 51 3.33 8.78 -2.75
C ALA A 51 3.68 7.39 -3.28
N TRP A 52 4.07 7.28 -4.55
CA TRP A 52 4.52 6.02 -5.14
C TRP A 52 5.78 5.51 -4.44
N SER A 53 6.78 6.36 -4.26
CA SER A 53 8.04 6.01 -3.60
C SER A 53 7.82 5.57 -2.15
N SER A 54 6.93 6.26 -1.41
CA SER A 54 6.60 5.88 -0.04
C SER A 54 6.00 4.46 0.03
N ALA A 55 5.13 4.09 -0.90
CA ALA A 55 4.60 2.73 -0.97
C ALA A 55 5.70 1.71 -1.32
N GLN A 56 6.56 2.01 -2.28
CA GLN A 56 7.67 1.13 -2.67
C GLN A 56 8.68 0.90 -1.53
N LEU A 57 8.95 1.93 -0.74
CA LEU A 57 9.84 1.81 0.42
C LEU A 57 9.34 0.83 1.49
N LEU A 58 8.05 0.54 1.55
CA LEU A 58 7.49 -0.48 2.46
C LEU A 58 7.69 -1.91 1.95
N ILE A 59 7.89 -2.09 0.64
CA ILE A 59 8.01 -3.41 0.03
C ILE A 59 9.48 -3.84 0.09
N VAL A 60 9.73 -4.91 0.83
CA VAL A 60 11.06 -5.54 0.89
C VAL A 60 10.93 -7.01 0.54
N LYS A 61 11.99 -7.54 -0.06
CA LYS A 61 12.17 -8.97 -0.30
C LYS A 61 13.48 -9.43 0.30
N SER A 62 13.47 -10.63 0.86
CA SER A 62 14.67 -11.34 1.28
C SER A 62 14.51 -12.76 0.76
N ASP A 63 15.27 -13.09 -0.27
CA ASP A 63 15.08 -14.35 -0.98
C ASP A 63 15.73 -15.51 -0.22
N LEU A 64 14.99 -16.62 -0.13
CA LEU A 64 15.48 -17.93 0.26
C LEU A 64 15.16 -18.89 -0.88
N VAL A 65 16.16 -19.45 -1.52
CA VAL A 65 15.98 -20.38 -2.65
C VAL A 65 15.15 -21.58 -2.23
N SER A 66 15.38 -22.11 -1.02
CA SER A 66 14.58 -23.17 -0.40
C SER A 66 14.39 -22.88 1.08
N ALA A 67 13.24 -23.23 1.61
CA ALA A 67 12.89 -23.11 3.03
C ALA A 67 12.35 -24.45 3.56
N ASP A 68 12.37 -24.62 4.87
CA ASP A 68 11.75 -25.77 5.52
C ASP A 68 10.23 -25.61 5.57
N ALA A 69 9.76 -24.35 5.65
CA ALA A 69 8.35 -24.02 5.58
C ALA A 69 8.12 -22.67 4.91
N ILE A 70 6.99 -22.53 4.19
CA ILE A 70 6.38 -21.26 3.84
C ILE A 70 5.45 -20.86 4.96
N VAL A 71 5.61 -19.67 5.52
CA VAL A 71 4.75 -19.16 6.60
C VAL A 71 3.85 -18.08 6.07
N VAL A 72 2.54 -18.26 6.17
CA VAL A 72 1.54 -17.24 5.82
C VAL A 72 1.15 -16.50 7.09
N MET A 73 1.58 -15.22 7.16
CA MET A 73 1.23 -14.36 8.29
C MET A 73 -0.27 -14.10 8.34
N SER A 74 -0.83 -14.03 9.54
CA SER A 74 -2.23 -13.74 9.79
C SER A 74 -2.65 -12.37 9.24
N GLY A 75 -3.94 -12.16 9.06
CA GLY A 75 -4.50 -10.89 8.61
C GLY A 75 -5.75 -11.06 7.77
N SER A 76 -6.85 -10.55 8.28
CA SER A 76 -8.21 -10.76 7.76
C SER A 76 -8.44 -10.20 6.35
N ALA A 77 -7.92 -9.00 6.06
CA ALA A 77 -8.27 -8.27 4.83
C ALA A 77 -7.64 -8.81 3.55
N THR A 78 -6.55 -9.57 3.66
CA THR A 78 -5.71 -9.96 2.52
C THR A 78 -5.32 -11.43 2.51
N TYR A 79 -6.06 -12.27 3.24
CA TYR A 79 -5.76 -13.71 3.36
C TYR A 79 -5.79 -14.43 2.01
N VAL A 80 -6.69 -14.03 1.08
CA VAL A 80 -6.83 -14.67 -0.23
C VAL A 80 -5.57 -14.46 -1.08
N GLU A 81 -5.05 -13.21 -1.17
CA GLU A 81 -3.85 -12.94 -1.95
C GLU A 81 -2.60 -13.60 -1.35
N ARG A 82 -2.51 -13.67 -0.01
CA ARG A 82 -1.40 -14.34 0.68
C ARG A 82 -1.43 -15.85 0.46
N ALA A 83 -2.60 -16.48 0.60
CA ALA A 83 -2.78 -17.91 0.35
C ALA A 83 -2.50 -18.27 -1.11
N ASP A 84 -2.96 -17.45 -2.07
CA ASP A 84 -2.65 -17.64 -3.49
C ASP A 84 -1.15 -17.58 -3.77
N TRP A 85 -0.45 -16.60 -3.18
CA TRP A 85 0.98 -16.48 -3.36
C TRP A 85 1.75 -17.63 -2.72
N ALA A 86 1.38 -18.02 -1.50
CA ALA A 86 1.98 -19.16 -0.81
C ALA A 86 1.79 -20.47 -1.57
N ALA A 87 0.60 -20.72 -2.13
CA ALA A 87 0.36 -21.88 -2.99
C ALA A 87 1.26 -21.88 -4.24
N LYS A 88 1.44 -20.72 -4.90
CA LYS A 88 2.36 -20.58 -6.03
C LYS A 88 3.80 -20.90 -5.65
N LEU A 89 4.26 -20.46 -4.49
CA LEU A 89 5.60 -20.77 -3.98
C LEU A 89 5.74 -22.24 -3.63
N TYR A 90 4.72 -22.84 -3.02
CA TYR A 90 4.67 -24.26 -2.71
C TYR A 90 4.79 -25.13 -3.98
N HIS A 91 4.00 -24.84 -5.01
CA HIS A 91 4.07 -25.56 -6.29
C HIS A 91 5.38 -25.35 -7.05
N LYS A 92 6.12 -24.25 -6.76
CA LYS A 92 7.49 -24.06 -7.24
C LYS A 92 8.54 -24.81 -6.42
N GLY A 93 8.13 -25.61 -5.43
CA GLY A 93 9.03 -26.40 -4.59
C GLY A 93 9.86 -25.57 -3.60
N ARG A 94 9.41 -24.34 -3.23
CA ARG A 94 10.16 -23.48 -2.31
C ARG A 94 10.18 -24.01 -0.88
N ALA A 95 9.19 -24.80 -0.47
CA ALA A 95 9.14 -25.52 0.81
C ALA A 95 8.17 -26.71 0.74
N PRO A 96 8.37 -27.74 1.58
CA PRO A 96 7.51 -28.93 1.62
C PRO A 96 6.19 -28.74 2.36
N ILE A 97 6.06 -27.72 3.22
CA ILE A 97 4.87 -27.43 4.03
C ILE A 97 4.55 -25.94 4.04
N ILE A 98 3.29 -25.64 4.37
CA ILE A 98 2.81 -24.28 4.62
C ILE A 98 2.33 -24.19 6.06
N ILE A 99 2.75 -23.16 6.78
CA ILE A 99 2.36 -22.86 8.15
C ILE A 99 1.50 -21.59 8.14
N LEU A 100 0.34 -21.65 8.78
CA LEU A 100 -0.54 -20.51 8.97
C LEU A 100 -0.40 -20.00 10.41
N THR A 101 -0.22 -18.72 10.58
CA THR A 101 -0.27 -18.10 11.91
C THR A 101 -1.71 -17.81 12.31
N ASN A 102 -1.98 -17.68 13.60
CA ASN A 102 -3.31 -17.54 14.17
C ASN A 102 -3.43 -16.22 14.94
N ASP A 103 -4.32 -15.32 14.50
CA ASP A 103 -4.66 -14.06 15.18
C ASP A 103 -6.01 -14.12 15.91
N SER A 104 -6.64 -15.27 15.95
CA SER A 104 -7.99 -15.49 16.52
C SER A 104 -9.10 -14.61 15.95
N LEU A 105 -8.85 -13.92 14.83
CA LEU A 105 -9.89 -13.12 14.21
C LEU A 105 -10.89 -14.00 13.48
N ILE A 106 -12.15 -13.80 13.81
CA ILE A 106 -13.27 -14.49 13.18
C ILE A 106 -13.77 -13.70 11.96
N SER A 107 -14.20 -14.42 10.95
CA SER A 107 -14.81 -13.84 9.74
C SER A 107 -16.31 -13.61 9.89
N GLY A 108 -16.97 -13.23 8.79
CA GLY A 108 -18.45 -13.22 8.72
C GLY A 108 -19.06 -14.61 8.77
N TRP A 109 -20.38 -14.66 8.90
CA TRP A 109 -21.16 -15.89 8.97
C TRP A 109 -21.01 -16.76 7.71
N ASP A 110 -20.58 -17.98 7.91
CA ASP A 110 -20.52 -19.03 6.88
C ASP A 110 -21.80 -19.87 6.95
N ARG A 111 -22.63 -19.79 5.92
CA ARG A 111 -23.93 -20.49 5.87
C ARG A 111 -23.78 -22.02 5.76
N VAL A 112 -22.66 -22.51 5.25
CA VAL A 112 -22.42 -23.94 5.08
C VAL A 112 -21.97 -24.58 6.40
N GLN A 113 -21.17 -23.84 7.19
CA GLN A 113 -20.69 -24.32 8.48
C GLN A 113 -21.55 -23.85 9.66
N GLU A 114 -22.54 -22.99 9.40
CA GLU A 114 -23.42 -22.40 10.42
C GLU A 114 -22.65 -21.77 11.59
N ARG A 115 -21.49 -21.12 11.28
CA ARG A 115 -20.65 -20.43 12.25
C ARG A 115 -19.79 -19.35 11.60
N ASN A 116 -19.12 -18.57 12.41
CA ASN A 116 -18.08 -17.65 11.95
C ASN A 116 -16.72 -18.37 12.00
N PRO A 117 -16.13 -18.78 10.85
CA PRO A 117 -14.80 -19.41 10.84
C PRO A 117 -13.71 -18.40 11.15
N TYR A 118 -12.58 -18.87 11.66
CA TYR A 118 -11.38 -18.05 11.80
C TYR A 118 -10.75 -17.76 10.43
N PHE A 119 -10.02 -16.64 10.31
CA PHE A 119 -9.38 -16.29 9.05
C PHE A 119 -8.28 -17.28 8.63
N TYR A 120 -7.58 -17.91 9.56
CA TYR A 120 -6.64 -18.98 9.21
C TYR A 120 -7.34 -20.21 8.60
N GLU A 121 -8.57 -20.53 9.02
CA GLU A 121 -9.36 -21.62 8.40
C GLU A 121 -9.76 -21.26 6.97
N LEU A 122 -10.13 -19.98 6.73
CA LEU A 122 -10.40 -19.49 5.38
C LEU A 122 -9.13 -19.53 4.51
N ALA A 123 -7.98 -19.15 5.07
CA ALA A 123 -6.69 -19.25 4.36
C ALA A 123 -6.34 -20.70 4.02
N ALA A 124 -6.55 -21.65 4.95
CA ALA A 124 -6.35 -23.08 4.68
C ALA A 124 -7.23 -23.58 3.54
N ARG A 125 -8.53 -23.20 3.53
CA ARG A 125 -9.44 -23.56 2.42
C ARG A 125 -8.99 -22.96 1.08
N GLU A 126 -8.49 -21.72 1.10
CA GLU A 126 -7.95 -21.09 -0.11
C GLU A 126 -6.69 -21.81 -0.62
N LEU A 127 -5.82 -22.30 0.24
CA LEU A 127 -4.69 -23.13 -0.12
C LEU A 127 -5.13 -24.47 -0.74
N GLN A 128 -6.10 -25.15 -0.10
CA GLN A 128 -6.66 -26.41 -0.59
C GLN A 128 -7.31 -26.24 -1.98
N LYS A 129 -8.09 -25.17 -2.19
CA LYS A 129 -8.65 -24.84 -3.51
C LYS A 129 -7.59 -24.66 -4.60
N ARG A 130 -6.36 -24.30 -4.22
CA ARG A 130 -5.20 -24.15 -5.10
C ARG A 130 -4.32 -25.41 -5.19
N GLY A 131 -4.83 -26.54 -4.71
CA GLY A 131 -4.18 -27.83 -4.82
C GLY A 131 -3.07 -28.11 -3.80
N VAL A 132 -3.00 -27.34 -2.70
CA VAL A 132 -2.13 -27.67 -1.57
C VAL A 132 -2.82 -28.74 -0.72
N PRO A 133 -2.23 -29.94 -0.53
CA PRO A 133 -2.82 -30.98 0.30
C PRO A 133 -3.00 -30.53 1.75
N GLU A 134 -4.11 -30.90 2.37
CA GLU A 134 -4.41 -30.56 3.77
C GLU A 134 -3.28 -31.04 4.72
N SER A 135 -2.71 -32.22 4.48
CA SER A 135 -1.60 -32.76 5.25
C SER A 135 -0.32 -31.94 5.18
N ARG A 136 -0.23 -30.97 4.27
CA ARG A 136 0.89 -30.04 4.10
C ARG A 136 0.61 -28.66 4.69
N ILE A 137 -0.57 -28.46 5.28
CA ILE A 137 -0.97 -27.20 5.91
C ILE A 137 -0.96 -27.41 7.42
N GLN A 138 -0.21 -26.59 8.13
CA GLN A 138 -0.12 -26.59 9.59
C GLN A 138 -0.58 -25.24 10.12
N VAL A 139 -1.03 -25.19 11.37
CA VAL A 139 -1.46 -23.96 12.04
C VAL A 139 -0.66 -23.81 13.35
N VAL A 140 -0.07 -22.64 13.57
CA VAL A 140 0.54 -22.31 14.86
C VAL A 140 -0.56 -22.21 15.90
N PRO A 141 -0.50 -22.98 16.99
CA PRO A 141 -1.57 -23.00 17.98
C PRO A 141 -1.67 -21.69 18.77
N ASP A 142 -0.57 -20.97 18.92
CA ASP A 142 -0.50 -19.76 19.71
C ASP A 142 -1.24 -18.60 19.05
N ILE A 143 -1.96 -17.84 19.89
CA ILE A 143 -2.72 -16.67 19.46
C ILE A 143 -1.81 -15.45 19.54
N ALA A 144 -1.65 -14.74 18.40
CA ALA A 144 -0.86 -13.53 18.33
C ALA A 144 -1.74 -12.28 18.22
N LEU A 145 -1.54 -11.32 19.12
CA LEU A 145 -2.24 -10.04 19.10
C LEU A 145 -1.55 -8.96 18.26
N GLY A 146 -0.34 -9.23 17.77
CA GLY A 146 0.45 -8.32 16.97
C GLY A 146 1.58 -9.02 16.23
N THR A 147 2.21 -8.32 15.27
CA THR A 147 3.24 -8.94 14.42
C THR A 147 4.50 -9.34 15.17
N TYR A 148 4.84 -8.66 16.26
CA TYR A 148 6.00 -9.04 17.05
C TYR A 148 5.72 -10.31 17.87
N GLU A 149 4.57 -10.37 18.53
CA GLU A 149 4.10 -11.57 19.25
C GLU A 149 3.94 -12.77 18.31
N GLU A 150 3.41 -12.52 17.10
CA GLU A 150 3.31 -13.52 16.04
C GLU A 150 4.69 -14.04 15.62
N SER A 151 5.70 -13.15 15.57
CA SER A 151 7.08 -13.51 15.27
C SER A 151 7.73 -14.35 16.39
N LEU A 152 7.43 -14.04 17.67
CA LEU A 152 7.90 -14.82 18.83
C LEU A 152 7.29 -16.22 18.83
N GLY A 153 5.97 -16.33 18.70
CA GLY A 153 5.28 -17.62 18.62
C GLY A 153 5.78 -18.48 17.47
N LEU A 154 6.03 -17.84 16.31
CA LEU A 154 6.59 -18.56 15.16
C LEU A 154 8.02 -19.04 15.39
N ARG A 155 8.88 -18.26 16.06
CA ARG A 155 10.23 -18.68 16.46
C ARG A 155 10.16 -19.91 17.36
N ASP A 156 9.30 -19.87 18.37
CA ASP A 156 9.17 -20.95 19.34
C ASP A 156 8.61 -22.22 18.67
N TYR A 157 7.62 -22.05 17.79
CA TYR A 157 7.10 -23.14 16.95
C TYR A 157 8.19 -23.74 16.05
N ALA A 158 8.96 -22.92 15.35
CA ALA A 158 10.04 -23.39 14.47
C ALA A 158 11.11 -24.14 15.24
N THR A 159 11.49 -23.65 16.42
CA THR A 159 12.45 -24.30 17.31
C THR A 159 11.96 -25.69 17.75
N ALA A 160 10.71 -25.78 18.21
CA ALA A 160 10.10 -27.04 18.64
C ALA A 160 10.03 -28.07 17.51
N HIS A 161 9.84 -27.63 16.26
CA HIS A 161 9.75 -28.49 15.08
C HIS A 161 11.08 -28.62 14.30
N LYS A 162 12.19 -28.10 14.84
CA LYS A 162 13.55 -28.15 14.25
C LYS A 162 13.61 -27.56 12.83
N LEU A 163 12.79 -26.55 12.54
CA LEU A 163 12.85 -25.79 11.31
C LEU A 163 13.99 -24.77 11.42
N GLN A 164 14.74 -24.57 10.35
CA GLN A 164 15.88 -23.67 10.32
C GLN A 164 15.69 -22.52 9.34
N ARG A 165 14.89 -22.71 8.30
CA ARG A 165 14.68 -21.73 7.23
C ARG A 165 13.19 -21.50 6.99
N LEU A 166 12.75 -20.27 7.18
CA LEU A 166 11.36 -19.88 7.03
C LEU A 166 11.20 -18.84 5.94
N LEU A 167 10.35 -19.13 4.95
CA LEU A 167 9.96 -18.17 3.91
C LEU A 167 8.62 -17.54 4.29
N ILE A 168 8.67 -16.31 4.78
CA ILE A 168 7.49 -15.59 5.25
C ILE A 168 6.73 -14.99 4.08
N VAL A 169 5.42 -15.21 4.01
CA VAL A 169 4.51 -14.61 3.04
C VAL A 169 3.54 -13.68 3.75
N THR A 170 3.54 -12.42 3.35
CA THR A 170 2.63 -11.39 3.87
C THR A 170 2.24 -10.41 2.76
N SER A 171 1.37 -9.44 3.02
CA SER A 171 1.00 -8.43 2.03
C SER A 171 2.15 -7.46 1.76
N ALA A 172 2.21 -6.92 0.54
CA ALA A 172 3.35 -6.15 0.06
C ALA A 172 3.83 -5.05 1.03
N TYR A 173 2.94 -4.15 1.48
CA TYR A 173 3.32 -3.04 2.36
C TYR A 173 3.61 -3.47 3.80
N HIS A 174 3.24 -4.69 4.15
CA HIS A 174 3.50 -5.27 5.47
C HIS A 174 4.90 -5.89 5.58
N THR A 175 5.56 -6.15 4.46
CA THR A 175 6.83 -6.91 4.40
C THR A 175 7.93 -6.27 5.23
N ARG A 176 8.13 -4.95 5.18
CA ARG A 176 9.20 -4.27 5.93
C ARG A 176 9.03 -4.43 7.44
N ARG A 177 7.81 -4.24 7.96
CA ARG A 177 7.54 -4.40 9.41
C ARG A 177 7.66 -5.87 9.82
N THR A 178 7.11 -6.78 9.05
CA THR A 178 7.21 -8.22 9.32
C THR A 178 8.67 -8.68 9.33
N LEU A 179 9.47 -8.30 8.34
CA LEU A 179 10.89 -8.68 8.30
C LEU A 179 11.67 -8.14 9.49
N TRP A 180 11.40 -6.88 9.88
CA TRP A 180 12.01 -6.29 11.06
C TRP A 180 11.62 -7.05 12.33
N SER A 181 10.32 -7.33 12.54
CA SER A 181 9.81 -8.07 13.70
C SER A 181 10.40 -9.49 13.76
N MET A 182 10.42 -10.21 12.63
CA MET A 182 10.99 -11.55 12.55
C MET A 182 12.48 -11.56 12.88
N ARG A 183 13.28 -10.65 12.31
CA ARG A 183 14.71 -10.58 12.60
C ARG A 183 14.98 -10.29 14.06
N HIS A 184 14.22 -9.37 14.65
CA HIS A 184 14.39 -9.01 16.06
C HIS A 184 13.93 -10.15 16.99
N ALA A 185 12.79 -10.79 16.71
CA ALA A 185 12.29 -11.92 17.50
C ALA A 185 13.18 -13.16 17.39
N CYS A 186 13.81 -13.37 16.24
CA CYS A 186 14.65 -14.54 15.95
C CYS A 186 16.15 -14.28 16.17
N GLU A 187 16.53 -13.13 16.73
CA GLU A 187 17.93 -12.82 17.03
C GLU A 187 18.54 -13.90 17.93
N GLY A 188 19.69 -14.44 17.54
CA GLY A 188 20.36 -15.50 18.28
C GLY A 188 19.74 -16.90 18.17
N SER A 189 18.61 -17.08 17.49
CA SER A 189 17.95 -18.41 17.34
C SER A 189 18.57 -19.30 16.26
N GLY A 190 19.38 -18.77 15.38
CA GLY A 190 19.93 -19.49 14.21
C GLY A 190 18.92 -19.67 13.07
N LEU A 191 17.70 -19.12 13.16
CA LEU A 191 16.68 -19.17 12.11
C LEU A 191 17.05 -18.24 10.95
N GLU A 192 17.05 -18.76 9.74
CA GLU A 192 17.20 -18.00 8.51
C GLU A 192 15.82 -17.55 8.00
N ILE A 193 15.63 -16.25 7.83
CA ILE A 193 14.34 -15.66 7.48
C ILE A 193 14.39 -15.04 6.10
N GLY A 194 13.60 -15.61 5.18
CA GLY A 194 13.24 -14.98 3.92
C GLY A 194 11.86 -14.32 4.01
N ILE A 195 11.58 -13.37 3.13
CA ILE A 195 10.26 -12.76 3.01
C ILE A 195 9.90 -12.51 1.56
N ASP A 196 8.67 -12.82 1.22
CA ASP A 196 8.07 -12.53 -0.08
C ASP A 196 6.61 -12.09 0.07
N SER A 197 6.06 -11.52 -0.98
CA SER A 197 4.68 -11.04 -1.00
C SER A 197 4.07 -11.14 -2.39
N PRO A 198 2.74 -11.27 -2.48
CA PRO A 198 2.05 -11.04 -3.75
C PRO A 198 2.32 -9.62 -4.25
N PRO A 199 2.37 -9.42 -5.59
CA PRO A 199 2.45 -8.07 -6.14
C PRO A 199 1.21 -7.26 -5.74
N PRO A 200 1.36 -5.98 -5.35
CA PRO A 200 0.22 -5.13 -5.01
C PRO A 200 -0.65 -4.84 -6.24
N GLY A 201 -1.95 -4.67 -6.03
CA GLY A 201 -2.92 -4.34 -7.09
C GLY A 201 -4.21 -5.15 -7.04
N TRP A 202 -4.27 -6.16 -6.19
CA TRP A 202 -5.47 -6.97 -5.97
C TRP A 202 -6.14 -6.62 -4.63
N GLN A 203 -5.92 -7.37 -3.55
CA GLN A 203 -6.41 -7.02 -2.21
C GLN A 203 -5.55 -5.94 -1.54
N THR A 204 -4.30 -5.80 -1.95
CA THR A 204 -3.41 -4.70 -1.55
C THR A 204 -3.45 -3.59 -2.61
N PRO A 205 -3.60 -2.29 -2.25
CA PRO A 205 -3.70 -1.21 -3.23
C PRO A 205 -2.42 -1.08 -4.05
N ALA A 206 -2.57 -0.74 -5.35
CA ALA A 206 -1.41 -0.50 -6.21
C ALA A 206 -0.60 0.73 -5.73
N PRO A 207 0.75 0.72 -5.81
CA PRO A 207 1.61 1.83 -5.39
C PRO A 207 1.29 3.16 -6.07
N SER A 208 0.76 3.12 -7.29
CA SER A 208 0.40 4.32 -8.06
C SER A 208 -0.97 4.91 -7.73
N ARG A 209 -1.77 4.29 -6.88
CA ARG A 209 -3.17 4.68 -6.65
C ARG A 209 -3.62 4.64 -5.19
N TRP A 210 -2.78 4.28 -4.24
CA TRP A 210 -3.18 4.10 -2.85
C TRP A 210 -3.74 5.39 -2.22
N TRP A 211 -3.22 6.53 -2.58
CA TRP A 211 -3.64 7.83 -2.00
C TRP A 211 -5.01 8.32 -2.47
N TRP A 212 -5.60 7.69 -3.47
CA TRP A 212 -6.92 8.07 -4.00
C TRP A 212 -8.06 7.56 -3.13
N ARG A 213 -7.84 6.57 -2.24
CA ARG A 213 -8.87 5.96 -1.42
C ARG A 213 -8.46 5.94 0.05
N ARG A 214 -9.44 6.19 0.95
CA ARG A 214 -9.21 6.15 2.42
C ARG A 214 -8.58 4.84 2.89
N TRP A 215 -8.95 3.72 2.28
CA TRP A 215 -8.38 2.43 2.58
C TRP A 215 -6.87 2.37 2.28
N GLY A 216 -6.42 2.92 1.16
CA GLY A 216 -5.00 2.99 0.83
C GLY A 216 -4.18 3.77 1.87
N TRP A 217 -4.72 4.87 2.39
CA TRP A 217 -4.10 5.62 3.50
C TRP A 217 -3.97 4.76 4.76
N LYS A 218 -5.03 4.00 5.13
CA LYS A 218 -4.97 3.07 6.28
C LYS A 218 -3.87 2.02 6.09
N VAL A 219 -3.69 1.53 4.87
CA VAL A 219 -2.73 0.48 4.56
C VAL A 219 -1.31 1.04 4.48
N VAL A 220 -1.06 2.08 3.68
CA VAL A 220 0.32 2.59 3.46
C VAL A 220 0.77 3.49 4.60
N ALA A 221 0.05 4.57 4.90
CA ALA A 221 0.43 5.48 5.98
C ALA A 221 0.35 4.79 7.35
N GLY A 222 -0.64 3.90 7.53
CA GLY A 222 -0.78 3.10 8.74
C GLY A 222 0.44 2.20 9.02
N GLU A 223 1.09 1.65 8.00
CA GLU A 223 2.31 0.85 8.19
C GLU A 223 3.49 1.70 8.69
N TYR A 224 3.64 2.95 8.23
CA TYR A 224 4.66 3.86 8.78
C TYR A 224 4.43 4.15 10.26
N VAL A 225 3.18 4.45 10.65
CA VAL A 225 2.84 4.68 12.07
C VAL A 225 3.14 3.43 12.91
N LYS A 226 2.75 2.25 12.44
CA LYS A 226 3.05 0.99 13.13
C LYS A 226 4.55 0.73 13.21
N MET A 227 5.33 0.99 12.16
CA MET A 227 6.78 0.82 12.20
C MET A 227 7.45 1.72 13.23
N ILE A 228 7.00 2.99 13.36
CA ILE A 228 7.50 3.91 14.40
C ILE A 228 7.13 3.34 15.77
N TYR A 229 5.88 2.94 15.98
CA TYR A 229 5.44 2.34 17.24
C TYR A 229 6.26 1.10 17.62
N TYR A 230 6.49 0.18 16.68
CA TYR A 230 7.27 -1.04 16.91
C TYR A 230 8.71 -0.73 17.32
N ARG A 231 9.38 0.22 16.65
CA ARG A 231 10.74 0.63 16.99
C ARG A 231 10.87 1.37 18.33
N MET A 232 9.78 1.95 18.81
CA MET A 232 9.76 2.61 20.13
C MET A 232 9.40 1.64 21.25
N ARG A 233 8.67 0.57 20.93
CA ARG A 233 8.12 -0.36 21.93
C ARG A 233 9.04 -1.56 22.16
N TYR A 234 9.68 -2.02 21.13
CA TYR A 234 10.56 -3.20 21.09
C TYR A 234 11.98 -2.83 20.61
#